data_b0671dd312e8e4b081e70bf8a50c4057
#
_entry.id   b0671dd312e8e4b081e70bf8a50c4057
#
_cell.length_a   1.000
_cell.length_b   1.000
_cell.length_c   1.000
_cell.angle_alpha   90.00
_cell.angle_beta   90.00
_cell.angle_gamma   90.00
#
_symmetry.space_group_name_H-M   'P 1'
#
loop_
_entity.id
_entity.type
_entity.pdbx_description
1 polymer ?
#
loop_
_entity_poly.entity_id
_entity_poly.type
_entity_poly.pdbx_seq_one_letter_code
_entity_poly.pdbx_strand_id
1 'polypeptide(L)'
;AVLLSQNGFEGSVILLSPPYTEEEADLIMANKIICTIGSTASAFMINNAAAKLDTVAKVHVKIDTGFGRFGFLAGDNLNDIEEACNYLSTLSNIEVAGTYTHLSFSFSKKPEHINVQYNKFQKAVELMKQKGINTGMLHVCNSSAFLRFPQMHMDAVRIGSAFLGRIPVE
;
A
#
# COMPACT_ATOMS: atom_id res chain seq x y z
N ALA A 1 1.11 -13.97 7.47
CA ALA A 1 2.02 -12.98 8.07
C ALA A 1 2.43 -13.40 9.49
N VAL A 2 1.49 -13.56 10.42
CA VAL A 2 1.76 -13.94 11.83
C VAL A 2 2.61 -15.21 11.94
N LEU A 3 2.25 -16.29 11.24
CA LEU A 3 3.02 -17.54 11.24
C LEU A 3 4.46 -17.34 10.77
N LEU A 4 4.73 -16.46 9.81
CA LEU A 4 6.10 -16.15 9.38
C LEU A 4 6.89 -15.50 10.52
N SER A 5 6.32 -14.51 11.15
CA SER A 5 6.94 -13.81 12.28
C SER A 5 7.23 -14.79 13.45
N GLN A 6 6.26 -15.64 13.79
CA GLN A 6 6.38 -16.62 14.89
C GLN A 6 7.34 -17.79 14.60
N ASN A 7 7.64 -18.07 13.34
CA ASN A 7 8.56 -19.16 12.93
C ASN A 7 9.97 -18.64 12.55
N GLY A 8 10.38 -17.49 13.08
CA GLY A 8 11.77 -17.03 12.98
C GLY A 8 12.15 -16.42 11.63
N PHE A 9 11.17 -15.92 10.84
CA PHE A 9 11.49 -15.15 9.64
C PHE A 9 12.09 -13.79 10.04
N GLU A 10 13.34 -13.56 9.69
CA GLU A 10 14.10 -12.37 10.09
C GLU A 10 13.84 -11.14 9.20
N GLY A 11 13.17 -11.32 8.06
CA GLY A 11 12.84 -10.22 7.13
C GLY A 11 11.64 -9.39 7.57
N SER A 12 11.49 -8.22 6.99
CA SER A 12 10.27 -7.42 7.17
C SER A 12 9.08 -8.08 6.48
N VAL A 13 7.98 -8.23 7.21
CA VAL A 13 6.73 -8.76 6.67
C VAL A 13 5.78 -7.61 6.38
N ILE A 14 5.42 -7.43 5.12
CA ILE A 14 4.41 -6.44 4.69
C ILE A 14 3.12 -7.18 4.35
N LEU A 15 2.06 -6.90 5.11
CA LEU A 15 0.72 -7.41 4.83
C LEU A 15 0.01 -6.50 3.82
N LEU A 16 -0.25 -7.02 2.62
CA LEU A 16 -0.85 -6.27 1.51
C LEU A 16 -2.39 -6.19 1.58
N SER A 17 -2.96 -6.34 2.76
CA SER A 17 -4.38 -6.12 3.04
C SER A 17 -4.53 -5.31 4.34
N PRO A 18 -5.55 -4.45 4.44
CA PRO A 18 -5.83 -3.77 5.70
C PRO A 18 -6.44 -4.75 6.72
N PRO A 19 -6.38 -4.45 8.03
CA PRO A 19 -7.21 -5.12 9.01
C PRO A 19 -8.68 -4.75 8.81
N TYR A 20 -9.56 -5.68 9.11
CA TYR A 20 -11.01 -5.48 9.08
C TYR A 20 -11.63 -5.46 10.47
N THR A 21 -10.89 -5.90 11.49
CA THR A 21 -11.31 -5.86 12.90
C THR A 21 -10.20 -5.32 13.80
N GLU A 22 -10.57 -4.90 15.02
CA GLU A 22 -9.61 -4.46 16.02
C GLU A 22 -8.68 -5.60 16.48
N GLU A 23 -9.21 -6.82 16.59
CA GLU A 23 -8.43 -8.00 16.95
C GLU A 23 -7.36 -8.31 15.93
N GLU A 24 -7.67 -8.13 14.62
CA GLU A 24 -6.66 -8.26 13.56
C GLU A 24 -5.58 -7.18 13.68
N ALA A 25 -5.97 -5.94 13.97
CA ALA A 25 -5.03 -4.85 14.18
C ALA A 25 -4.11 -5.10 15.38
N ASP A 26 -4.67 -5.54 16.51
CA ASP A 26 -3.92 -5.90 17.71
C ASP A 26 -2.91 -7.05 17.40
N LEU A 27 -3.34 -8.05 16.65
CA LEU A 27 -2.49 -9.18 16.26
C LEU A 27 -1.34 -8.76 15.31
N ILE A 28 -1.62 -7.87 14.37
CA ILE A 28 -0.63 -7.27 13.45
C ILE A 28 0.44 -6.54 14.25
N MET A 29 0.03 -5.69 15.18
CA MET A 29 0.94 -4.90 15.99
C MET A 29 1.77 -5.75 16.94
N ALA A 30 1.16 -6.74 17.62
CA ALA A 30 1.86 -7.68 18.52
C ALA A 30 2.96 -8.48 17.81
N ASN A 31 2.84 -8.71 16.49
CA ASN A 31 3.82 -9.45 15.68
C ASN A 31 4.73 -8.53 14.84
N LYS A 32 4.72 -7.22 15.07
CA LYS A 32 5.56 -6.22 14.38
C LYS A 32 5.46 -6.28 12.85
N ILE A 33 4.26 -6.58 12.34
CA ILE A 33 3.98 -6.68 10.92
C ILE A 33 3.71 -5.28 10.37
N ILE A 34 4.37 -4.91 9.27
CA ILE A 34 4.06 -3.71 8.51
C ILE A 34 2.75 -3.97 7.78
N CYS A 35 1.72 -3.16 8.02
CA CYS A 35 0.43 -3.42 7.41
C CYS A 35 0.04 -2.36 6.37
N THR A 36 -0.93 -2.72 5.54
CA THR A 36 -1.59 -1.79 4.65
C THR A 36 -2.70 -1.05 5.36
N ILE A 37 -2.80 0.25 5.10
CA ILE A 37 -3.99 1.04 5.36
C ILE A 37 -4.56 1.56 4.03
N GLY A 38 -5.88 1.56 3.89
CA GLY A 38 -6.56 1.97 2.65
C GLY A 38 -7.92 2.60 2.92
N SER A 39 -8.20 2.95 4.18
CA SER A 39 -9.37 3.70 4.65
C SER A 39 -9.06 4.35 5.99
N THR A 40 -9.84 5.36 6.35
CA THR A 40 -9.77 5.97 7.68
C THR A 40 -10.03 4.96 8.79
N ALA A 41 -10.95 4.02 8.58
CA ALA A 41 -11.24 2.94 9.54
C ALA A 41 -10.01 2.05 9.79
N SER A 42 -9.33 1.59 8.75
CA SER A 42 -8.12 0.77 8.93
C SER A 42 -6.97 1.55 9.57
N ALA A 43 -6.82 2.83 9.24
CA ALA A 43 -5.84 3.70 9.87
C ALA A 43 -6.14 3.92 11.37
N PHE A 44 -7.41 4.13 11.72
CA PHE A 44 -7.86 4.26 13.10
C PHE A 44 -7.55 3.01 13.93
N MET A 45 -7.93 1.82 13.43
CA MET A 45 -7.69 0.55 14.13
C MET A 45 -6.18 0.33 14.41
N ILE A 46 -5.33 0.57 13.41
CA ILE A 46 -3.88 0.39 13.58
C ILE A 46 -3.28 1.44 14.51
N ASN A 47 -3.72 2.71 14.42
CA ASN A 47 -3.27 3.75 15.34
C ASN A 47 -3.59 3.39 16.80
N ASN A 48 -4.80 2.90 17.06
CA ASN A 48 -5.23 2.51 18.40
C ASN A 48 -4.47 1.27 18.89
N ALA A 49 -4.27 0.27 18.03
CA ALA A 49 -3.50 -0.92 18.38
C ALA A 49 -2.05 -0.58 18.71
N ALA A 50 -1.44 0.36 17.97
CA ALA A 50 -0.10 0.86 18.26
C ALA A 50 -0.05 1.65 19.58
N ALA A 51 -1.05 2.48 19.84
CA ALA A 51 -1.17 3.25 21.09
C ALA A 51 -1.28 2.33 22.32
N LYS A 52 -2.04 1.23 22.24
CA LYS A 52 -2.14 0.22 23.32
C LYS A 52 -0.79 -0.38 23.70
N LEU A 53 0.16 -0.44 22.75
CA LEU A 53 1.50 -0.99 22.95
C LEU A 53 2.59 0.09 23.15
N ASP A 54 2.19 1.35 23.32
CA ASP A 54 3.10 2.52 23.43
C ASP A 54 4.17 2.53 22.32
N THR A 55 3.72 2.34 21.06
CA THR A 55 4.61 2.25 19.90
C THR A 55 4.05 3.00 18.69
N VAL A 56 4.84 3.06 17.63
CA VAL A 56 4.45 3.63 16.32
C VAL A 56 4.38 2.51 15.28
N ALA A 57 3.23 2.39 14.63
CA ALA A 57 3.00 1.43 13.56
C ALA A 57 3.62 1.90 12.24
N LYS A 58 4.48 1.08 11.63
CA LYS A 58 4.89 1.28 10.24
C LYS A 58 3.81 0.75 9.31
N VAL A 59 3.34 1.60 8.40
CA VAL A 59 2.26 1.26 7.47
C VAL A 59 2.61 1.57 6.03
N HIS A 60 1.99 0.84 5.11
CA HIS A 60 1.96 1.21 3.70
C HIS A 60 0.57 1.72 3.32
N VAL A 61 0.52 2.93 2.76
CA VAL A 61 -0.72 3.53 2.27
C VAL A 61 -1.06 2.94 0.91
N LYS A 62 -2.26 2.37 0.79
CA LYS A 62 -2.76 1.87 -0.49
C LYS A 62 -3.60 2.94 -1.18
N ILE A 63 -3.17 3.31 -2.38
CA ILE A 63 -3.93 4.15 -3.30
C ILE A 63 -4.65 3.26 -4.31
N ASP A 64 -5.96 3.42 -4.45
CA ASP A 64 -6.70 2.75 -5.52
C ASP A 64 -6.77 3.65 -6.75
N THR A 65 -6.08 3.24 -7.79
CA THR A 65 -6.01 3.93 -9.07
C THR A 65 -6.92 3.35 -10.14
N GLY A 66 -7.82 2.42 -9.72
CA GLY A 66 -8.79 1.78 -10.61
C GLY A 66 -8.76 0.25 -10.59
N PHE A 67 -8.10 -0.39 -9.62
CA PHE A 67 -8.24 -1.83 -9.40
C PHE A 67 -9.60 -2.18 -8.77
N GLY A 68 -10.15 -1.28 -7.91
CA GLY A 68 -11.49 -1.41 -7.32
C GLY A 68 -11.61 -2.46 -6.22
N ARG A 69 -10.55 -2.70 -5.43
CA ARG A 69 -10.60 -3.69 -4.35
C ARG A 69 -10.63 -3.04 -2.97
N PHE A 70 -9.68 -2.20 -2.67
CA PHE A 70 -9.56 -1.36 -1.48
C PHE A 70 -8.46 -0.32 -1.71
N GLY A 71 -8.43 0.72 -0.88
CA GLY A 71 -7.46 1.82 -0.96
C GLY A 71 -8.16 3.17 -0.99
N PHE A 72 -7.43 4.23 -0.65
CA PHE A 72 -7.91 5.59 -0.85
C PHE A 72 -8.02 5.87 -2.35
N LEU A 73 -9.17 6.33 -2.80
CA LEU A 73 -9.46 6.43 -4.23
C LEU A 73 -8.72 7.62 -4.86
N ALA A 74 -7.86 7.35 -5.85
CA ALA A 74 -7.32 8.37 -6.72
C ALA A 74 -8.31 8.66 -7.86
N GLY A 75 -9.41 9.35 -7.54
CA GLY A 75 -10.38 9.87 -8.49
C GLY A 75 -9.80 11.03 -9.33
N ASP A 76 -10.63 11.63 -10.16
CA ASP A 76 -10.16 12.68 -11.06
C ASP A 76 -9.80 13.98 -10.31
N ASN A 77 -10.47 14.26 -9.17
CA ASN A 77 -10.25 15.44 -8.33
C ASN A 77 -9.35 15.20 -7.10
N LEU A 78 -8.94 13.97 -6.83
CA LEU A 78 -8.11 13.55 -5.68
C LEU A 78 -8.67 13.92 -4.29
N ASN A 79 -9.95 14.23 -4.14
CA ASN A 79 -10.54 14.62 -2.86
C ASN A 79 -10.35 13.57 -1.77
N ASP A 80 -10.53 12.28 -2.09
CA ASP A 80 -10.34 11.17 -1.13
C ASP A 80 -8.88 11.11 -0.64
N ILE A 81 -7.92 11.45 -1.50
CA ILE A 81 -6.50 11.50 -1.13
C ILE A 81 -6.23 12.69 -0.21
N GLU A 82 -6.82 13.84 -0.50
CA GLU A 82 -6.71 15.03 0.36
C GLU A 82 -7.31 14.78 1.75
N GLU A 83 -8.51 14.20 1.81
CA GLU A 83 -9.16 13.82 3.07
C GLU A 83 -8.33 12.79 3.84
N ALA A 84 -7.77 11.78 3.14
CA ALA A 84 -6.87 10.81 3.74
C ALA A 84 -5.63 11.48 4.34
N CYS A 85 -4.99 12.41 3.63
CA CYS A 85 -3.84 13.16 4.15
C CYS A 85 -4.20 13.96 5.40
N ASN A 86 -5.32 14.69 5.36
CA ASN A 86 -5.79 15.47 6.52
C ASN A 86 -6.05 14.55 7.73
N TYR A 87 -6.64 13.38 7.52
CA TYR A 87 -6.88 12.42 8.58
C TYR A 87 -5.57 11.83 9.12
N LEU A 88 -4.69 11.34 8.24
CA LEU A 88 -3.41 10.72 8.62
C LEU A 88 -2.53 11.68 9.43
N SER A 89 -2.57 12.99 9.13
CA SER A 89 -1.81 13.99 9.89
C SER A 89 -2.26 14.15 11.34
N THR A 90 -3.46 13.67 11.70
CA THR A 90 -3.97 13.69 13.08
C THR A 90 -3.54 12.48 13.91
N LEU A 91 -2.99 11.45 13.29
CA LEU A 91 -2.65 10.18 13.93
C LEU A 91 -1.20 10.19 14.45
N SER A 92 -1.02 10.06 15.75
CA SER A 92 0.30 10.16 16.41
C SER A 92 1.07 8.83 16.43
N ASN A 93 0.40 7.70 16.25
CA ASN A 93 1.00 6.37 16.37
C ASN A 93 1.13 5.66 15.02
N ILE A 94 1.21 6.41 13.92
CA ILE A 94 1.43 5.89 12.57
C ILE A 94 2.63 6.56 11.90
N GLU A 95 3.50 5.75 11.33
CA GLU A 95 4.58 6.14 10.41
C GLU A 95 4.30 5.56 9.02
N VAL A 96 4.17 6.41 8.02
CA VAL A 96 4.04 5.96 6.63
C VAL A 96 5.41 5.52 6.12
N ALA A 97 5.63 4.21 6.06
CA ALA A 97 6.85 3.58 5.58
C ALA A 97 6.83 3.30 4.07
N GLY A 98 5.66 3.34 3.45
CA GLY A 98 5.53 3.17 2.01
C GLY A 98 4.15 3.56 1.47
N THR A 99 4.09 3.75 0.16
CA THR A 99 2.85 4.05 -0.56
C THR A 99 2.80 3.24 -1.84
N TYR A 100 1.66 2.65 -2.15
CA TYR A 100 1.56 1.79 -3.33
C TYR A 100 0.19 1.78 -3.98
N THR A 101 0.17 1.33 -5.22
CA THR A 101 -1.05 0.90 -5.92
C THR A 101 -0.91 -0.52 -6.45
N HIS A 102 -1.99 -1.11 -6.90
CA HIS A 102 -1.97 -2.38 -7.63
C HIS A 102 -2.56 -2.17 -9.01
N LEU A 103 -1.72 -2.38 -10.03
CA LEU A 103 -2.10 -2.19 -11.42
C LEU A 103 -3.01 -3.32 -11.90
N SER A 104 -4.17 -2.98 -12.45
CA SER A 104 -5.05 -3.93 -13.14
C SER A 104 -4.59 -4.10 -14.59
N PHE A 105 -4.88 -5.27 -15.16
CA PHE A 105 -4.60 -5.58 -16.57
C PHE A 105 -3.16 -5.34 -17.04
N SER A 106 -2.18 -5.42 -16.12
CA SER A 106 -0.76 -5.24 -16.45
C SER A 106 -0.22 -6.29 -17.45
N PHE A 107 -0.96 -7.37 -17.67
CA PHE A 107 -0.72 -8.39 -18.68
C PHE A 107 -1.30 -8.06 -20.06
N SER A 108 -2.23 -7.11 -20.17
CA SER A 108 -2.89 -6.75 -21.43
C SER A 108 -1.92 -6.16 -22.44
N LYS A 109 -2.14 -6.46 -23.73
CA LYS A 109 -1.38 -5.84 -24.83
C LYS A 109 -1.63 -4.33 -24.97
N LYS A 110 -2.70 -3.82 -24.36
CA LYS A 110 -3.07 -2.39 -24.41
C LYS A 110 -2.55 -1.66 -23.17
N PRO A 111 -1.42 -0.94 -23.26
CA PRO A 111 -0.77 -0.31 -22.09
C PRO A 111 -1.46 0.98 -21.61
N GLU A 112 -2.47 1.49 -22.35
CA GLU A 112 -3.08 2.79 -22.05
C GLU A 112 -3.67 2.84 -20.63
N HIS A 113 -4.34 1.77 -20.22
CA HIS A 113 -4.92 1.67 -18.87
C HIS A 113 -3.86 1.72 -17.77
N ILE A 114 -2.71 1.09 -18.02
CA ILE A 114 -1.59 1.07 -17.07
C ILE A 114 -1.02 2.48 -16.90
N ASN A 115 -0.82 3.20 -18.00
CA ASN A 115 -0.33 4.57 -17.95
C ASN A 115 -1.31 5.50 -17.21
N VAL A 116 -2.62 5.33 -17.41
CA VAL A 116 -3.63 6.10 -16.67
C VAL A 116 -3.53 5.83 -15.17
N GLN A 117 -3.47 4.54 -14.76
CA GLN A 117 -3.34 4.18 -13.35
C GLN A 117 -2.02 4.68 -12.73
N TYR A 118 -0.92 4.56 -13.46
CA TYR A 118 0.38 5.05 -13.01
C TYR A 118 0.38 6.57 -12.83
N ASN A 119 -0.17 7.32 -13.79
CA ASN A 119 -0.29 8.77 -13.69
C ASN A 119 -1.19 9.21 -12.52
N LYS A 120 -2.30 8.49 -12.25
CA LYS A 120 -3.14 8.74 -11.07
C LYS A 120 -2.36 8.51 -9.78
N PHE A 121 -1.55 7.45 -9.73
CA PHE A 121 -0.69 7.18 -8.57
C PHE A 121 0.34 8.30 -8.35
N GLN A 122 1.02 8.75 -9.40
CA GLN A 122 2.00 9.82 -9.30
C GLN A 122 1.37 11.14 -8.80
N LYS A 123 0.17 11.50 -9.31
CA LYS A 123 -0.56 12.68 -8.82
C LYS A 123 -0.96 12.56 -7.36
N ALA A 124 -1.42 11.38 -6.93
CA ALA A 124 -1.75 11.13 -5.53
C ALA A 124 -0.51 11.26 -4.62
N VAL A 125 0.61 10.67 -5.00
CA VAL A 125 1.89 10.79 -4.27
C VAL A 125 2.35 12.24 -4.18
N GLU A 126 2.23 13.00 -5.27
CA GLU A 126 2.59 14.42 -5.27
C GLU A 126 1.72 15.23 -4.30
N LEU A 127 0.40 15.00 -4.32
CA LEU A 127 -0.51 15.64 -3.36
C LEU A 127 -0.17 15.28 -1.92
N MET A 128 0.13 14.00 -1.63
CA MET A 128 0.55 13.57 -0.29
C MET A 128 1.79 14.34 0.18
N LYS A 129 2.80 14.50 -0.69
CA LYS A 129 4.00 15.28 -0.39
C LYS A 129 3.69 16.75 -0.14
N GLN A 130 2.85 17.37 -0.96
CA GLN A 130 2.40 18.76 -0.78
C GLN A 130 1.66 18.98 0.55
N LYS A 131 0.94 17.95 1.03
CA LYS A 131 0.27 17.95 2.34
C LYS A 131 1.21 17.58 3.51
N GLY A 132 2.50 17.41 3.26
CA GLY A 132 3.49 17.10 4.29
C GLY A 132 3.49 15.64 4.76
N ILE A 133 2.80 14.74 4.05
CA ILE A 133 2.80 13.31 4.36
C ILE A 133 4.06 12.68 3.75
N ASN A 134 4.87 12.02 4.59
CA ASN A 134 5.93 11.15 4.10
C ASN A 134 5.32 10.00 3.29
N THR A 135 5.80 9.76 2.07
CA THR A 135 5.27 8.70 1.21
C THR A 135 6.04 7.39 1.32
N GLY A 136 7.20 7.42 1.98
CA GLY A 136 8.06 6.24 2.16
C GLY A 136 8.42 5.57 0.83
N MET A 137 8.58 4.24 0.87
CA MET A 137 8.91 3.40 -0.28
C MET A 137 7.75 3.35 -1.28
N LEU A 138 7.98 3.76 -2.52
CA LEU A 138 6.98 3.73 -3.58
C LEU A 138 7.05 2.42 -4.37
N HIS A 139 5.91 1.73 -4.53
CA HIS A 139 5.88 0.49 -5.31
C HIS A 139 4.55 0.26 -6.02
N VAL A 140 4.59 0.03 -7.32
CA VAL A 140 3.40 -0.15 -8.17
C VAL A 140 3.37 -1.48 -8.90
N CYS A 141 4.55 -2.00 -9.32
CA CYS A 141 4.64 -3.16 -10.19
C CYS A 141 4.30 -4.47 -9.47
N ASN A 142 3.32 -5.20 -10.02
CA ASN A 142 3.15 -6.63 -9.83
C ASN A 142 4.05 -7.41 -10.81
N SER A 143 3.99 -8.75 -10.83
CA SER A 143 4.85 -9.58 -11.69
C SER A 143 4.81 -9.22 -13.17
N SER A 144 3.61 -8.99 -13.74
CA SER A 144 3.48 -8.60 -15.15
C SER A 144 4.04 -7.19 -15.41
N ALA A 145 3.71 -6.23 -14.57
CA ALA A 145 4.21 -4.88 -14.72
C ALA A 145 5.73 -4.80 -14.53
N PHE A 146 6.30 -5.59 -13.63
CA PHE A 146 7.74 -5.71 -13.44
C PHE A 146 8.47 -6.08 -14.74
N LEU A 147 7.95 -7.07 -15.46
CA LEU A 147 8.59 -7.56 -16.69
C LEU A 147 8.39 -6.63 -17.89
N ARG A 148 7.29 -5.89 -17.93
CA ARG A 148 6.86 -5.14 -19.11
C ARG A 148 7.11 -3.65 -19.04
N PHE A 149 7.19 -3.08 -17.84
CA PHE A 149 7.29 -1.64 -17.61
C PHE A 149 8.44 -1.28 -16.68
N PRO A 150 9.72 -1.48 -17.09
CA PRO A 150 10.88 -1.18 -16.25
C PRO A 150 10.91 0.25 -15.70
N GLN A 151 10.36 1.19 -16.47
CA GLN A 151 10.26 2.62 -16.10
C GLN A 151 9.31 2.87 -14.91
N MET A 152 8.51 1.86 -14.47
CA MET A 152 7.57 1.96 -13.36
C MET A 152 8.04 1.22 -12.10
N HIS A 153 9.29 0.72 -12.04
CA HIS A 153 9.77 -0.08 -10.89
C HIS A 153 9.80 0.72 -9.59
N MET A 154 10.07 2.03 -9.65
CA MET A 154 10.20 2.89 -8.47
C MET A 154 11.20 2.32 -7.45
N ASP A 155 10.87 2.37 -6.14
CA ASP A 155 11.78 1.92 -5.09
C ASP A 155 11.72 0.41 -4.87
N ALA A 156 10.59 -0.23 -5.19
CA ALA A 156 10.39 -1.67 -5.00
C ALA A 156 9.36 -2.26 -5.97
N VAL A 157 9.44 -3.58 -6.15
CA VAL A 157 8.51 -4.37 -6.96
C VAL A 157 7.96 -5.55 -6.17
N ARG A 158 6.75 -6.00 -6.50
CA ARG A 158 6.07 -7.11 -5.82
C ARG A 158 5.98 -8.32 -6.74
N ILE A 159 6.96 -9.20 -6.65
CA ILE A 159 7.05 -10.41 -7.45
C ILE A 159 6.28 -11.54 -6.76
N GLY A 160 5.22 -12.02 -7.41
CA GLY A 160 4.41 -13.14 -6.95
C GLY A 160 4.39 -14.26 -8.00
N SER A 161 3.48 -14.18 -9.00
CA SER A 161 3.32 -15.21 -10.01
C SER A 161 4.59 -15.48 -10.82
N ALA A 162 5.39 -14.47 -11.12
CA ALA A 162 6.64 -14.63 -11.86
C ALA A 162 7.68 -15.44 -11.05
N PHE A 163 7.70 -15.34 -9.72
CA PHE A 163 8.55 -16.14 -8.86
C PHE A 163 8.23 -17.66 -8.98
N LEU A 164 6.98 -17.98 -9.25
CA LEU A 164 6.48 -19.35 -9.46
C LEU A 164 6.54 -19.79 -10.94
N GLY A 165 7.24 -19.05 -11.79
CA GLY A 165 7.30 -19.33 -13.23
C GLY A 165 6.01 -19.03 -14.00
N ARG A 166 5.03 -18.37 -13.37
CA ARG A 166 3.76 -18.01 -14.01
C ARG A 166 3.83 -16.54 -14.43
N ILE A 167 3.99 -16.31 -15.71
CA ILE A 167 4.03 -14.98 -16.31
C ILE A 167 2.76 -14.84 -17.17
N PRO A 168 1.72 -14.15 -16.67
CA PRO A 168 0.58 -13.82 -17.52
C PRO A 168 1.02 -12.72 -18.50
N VAL A 169 1.31 -13.10 -19.71
CA VAL A 169 1.46 -12.24 -20.89
C VAL A 169 0.51 -12.78 -21.93
N GLU A 170 -0.34 -11.90 -22.46
CA GLU A 170 -1.12 -12.19 -23.68
C GLU A 170 -0.21 -12.16 -24.91
#